data_0b75e1a021d660f686e0ac979cefc8f6
#
_entry.id   0b75e1a021d660f686e0ac979cefc8f6
#
_cell.length_a   1.000
_cell.length_b   1.000
_cell.length_c   1.000
_cell.angle_alpha   90.00
_cell.angle_beta   90.00
_cell.angle_gamma   90.00
#
_symmetry.space_group_name_H-M   'P 1'
#
loop_
_entity.id
_entity.type
_entity.pdbx_description
1 polymer ?
#
loop_
_entity_poly.entity_id
_entity_poly.type
_entity_poly.pdbx_seq_one_letter_code
_entity_poly.pdbx_strand_id
1 'polypeptide(L)'
;MDNHTNKKTAAPPSGVGGTYYRLIALWVLCEAMLGGIIHGLKIPVSGLIVGSCAVICICLIAWYVPSRGAIIKATVIVAIFKMMLSPQAPPPAYIAVFFQGAVGELLFFRNRKFYSLSCILLAVLALLESGLQRILVLTIVYGNDLWTVINDFINGLTKQKATTNYSLFIAGGYVLLHFFTGLLVGWWAMMLPHRITQWQKNKELLLVADDKAATGDRFPHSGGATKKRKRLKKGLFITWLLLIALYVQSYFKLGTPLLPSHIALKIFLRSLIIVLSWIFIVGPLLKQLLHRWLQKKQTRSQQEVREVVGLLPATQQLITQSWKRSSAYKGWKRMNIAGKMILANALLPFSGGRIYILTAPVQSGKTTSLVNWSEKRNDVYGILTP
;
A
#
# COMPACT_ATOMS: atom_id res chain seq x y z
N MET A 1 -34.56 5.75 -38.22
CA MET A 1 -34.76 6.57 -37.01
C MET A 1 -34.15 5.81 -35.84
N ASP A 2 -32.84 5.87 -35.69
CA ASP A 2 -32.14 5.17 -34.60
C ASP A 2 -31.58 6.18 -33.64
N ASN A 3 -32.24 6.29 -32.48
CA ASN A 3 -31.87 7.12 -31.38
C ASN A 3 -30.83 6.40 -30.53
N HIS A 4 -29.54 6.47 -30.91
CA HIS A 4 -28.45 6.11 -30.04
C HIS A 4 -28.27 7.21 -28.96
N THR A 5 -28.91 7.02 -27.82
CA THR A 5 -28.70 7.79 -26.62
C THR A 5 -27.26 7.55 -26.14
N ASN A 6 -26.39 8.46 -26.53
CA ASN A 6 -25.01 8.56 -26.10
C ASN A 6 -25.01 8.93 -24.60
N LYS A 7 -24.96 7.93 -23.72
CA LYS A 7 -24.80 8.07 -22.29
C LYS A 7 -23.38 8.59 -22.00
N LYS A 8 -23.16 9.90 -22.17
CA LYS A 8 -21.97 10.57 -21.68
C LYS A 8 -21.88 10.31 -20.18
N THR A 9 -20.97 9.45 -19.76
CA THR A 9 -20.54 9.35 -18.38
C THR A 9 -20.00 10.73 -17.98
N ALA A 10 -20.78 11.46 -17.20
CA ALA A 10 -20.39 12.76 -16.68
C ALA A 10 -19.06 12.64 -15.95
N ALA A 11 -18.07 13.41 -16.35
CA ALA A 11 -16.82 13.56 -15.62
C ALA A 11 -17.15 14.04 -14.19
N PRO A 12 -16.50 13.50 -13.14
CA PRO A 12 -16.76 13.93 -11.78
C PRO A 12 -16.43 15.44 -11.64
N PRO A 13 -17.16 16.17 -10.80
CA PRO A 13 -16.93 17.60 -10.59
C PRO A 13 -15.47 17.84 -10.20
N SER A 14 -14.87 18.88 -10.73
CA SER A 14 -13.43 19.17 -10.74
C SER A 14 -12.70 19.16 -9.38
N GLY A 15 -13.41 19.21 -8.26
CA GLY A 15 -12.85 19.09 -6.89
C GLY A 15 -12.72 17.65 -6.40
N VAL A 16 -13.64 16.76 -6.77
CA VAL A 16 -13.68 15.36 -6.31
C VAL A 16 -12.62 14.53 -7.04
N GLY A 17 -12.35 14.81 -8.31
CA GLY A 17 -11.32 14.13 -9.10
C GLY A 17 -9.92 14.34 -8.53
N GLY A 18 -9.58 15.55 -8.10
CA GLY A 18 -8.28 15.85 -7.50
C GLY A 18 -8.01 15.08 -6.21
N THR A 19 -8.98 15.02 -5.31
CA THR A 19 -8.87 14.27 -4.05
C THR A 19 -8.74 12.76 -4.30
N TYR A 20 -9.48 12.22 -5.26
CA TYR A 20 -9.43 10.82 -5.63
C TYR A 20 -8.03 10.39 -6.07
N TYR A 21 -7.44 11.09 -7.04
CA TYR A 21 -6.12 10.74 -7.55
C TYR A 21 -5.00 10.95 -6.53
N ARG A 22 -5.14 11.89 -5.58
CA ARG A 22 -4.19 12.05 -4.48
C ARG A 22 -4.25 10.89 -3.50
N LEU A 23 -5.43 10.40 -3.16
CA LEU A 23 -5.57 9.22 -2.31
C LEU A 23 -5.00 7.98 -2.99
N ILE A 24 -5.18 7.84 -4.31
CA ILE A 24 -4.55 6.77 -5.07
C ILE A 24 -3.02 6.93 -5.06
N ALA A 25 -2.49 8.14 -5.28
CA ALA A 25 -1.05 8.39 -5.23
C ALA A 25 -0.47 8.07 -3.84
N LEU A 26 -1.17 8.42 -2.77
CA LEU A 26 -0.78 8.07 -1.42
C LEU A 26 -0.76 6.55 -1.20
N TRP A 27 -1.79 5.83 -1.68
CA TRP A 27 -1.84 4.38 -1.62
C TRP A 27 -0.71 3.72 -2.43
N VAL A 28 -0.44 4.21 -3.65
CA VAL A 28 0.70 3.76 -4.47
C VAL A 28 2.02 3.92 -3.73
N LEU A 29 2.25 5.06 -3.07
CA LEU A 29 3.48 5.28 -2.31
C LEU A 29 3.59 4.38 -1.08
N CYS A 30 2.48 4.12 -0.38
CA CYS A 30 2.45 3.16 0.71
C CYS A 30 2.80 1.74 0.23
N GLU A 31 2.21 1.29 -0.86
CA GLU A 31 2.45 -0.06 -1.41
C GLU A 31 3.84 -0.23 -2.03
N ALA A 32 4.30 0.76 -2.78
CA ALA A 32 5.54 0.64 -3.54
C ALA A 32 6.77 1.07 -2.72
N MET A 33 6.72 2.21 -2.03
CA MET A 33 7.87 2.73 -1.28
C MET A 33 7.95 2.12 0.11
N LEU A 34 6.89 2.28 0.92
CA LEU A 34 6.87 1.76 2.29
C LEU A 34 6.97 0.24 2.27
N GLY A 35 6.18 -0.43 1.42
CA GLY A 35 6.25 -1.87 1.21
C GLY A 35 7.64 -2.32 0.79
N GLY A 36 8.28 -1.63 -0.15
CA GLY A 36 9.63 -1.94 -0.61
C GLY A 36 10.69 -1.83 0.50
N ILE A 37 10.61 -0.78 1.33
CA ILE A 37 11.54 -0.57 2.46
C ILE A 37 11.33 -1.64 3.55
N ILE A 38 10.09 -1.85 3.98
CA ILE A 38 9.76 -2.76 5.08
C ILE A 38 10.05 -4.22 4.70
N HIS A 39 9.73 -4.62 3.46
CA HIS A 39 10.12 -5.95 2.94
C HIS A 39 11.62 -6.10 2.79
N GLY A 40 12.34 -5.03 2.44
CA GLY A 40 13.80 -5.01 2.38
C GLY A 40 14.46 -5.21 3.74
N LEU A 41 13.83 -4.72 4.81
CA LEU A 41 14.27 -4.91 6.19
C LEU A 41 13.88 -6.28 6.77
N LYS A 42 13.14 -7.11 6.02
CA LYS A 42 12.65 -8.45 6.44
C LYS A 42 11.85 -8.44 7.75
N ILE A 43 11.15 -7.35 8.02
CA ILE A 43 10.31 -7.24 9.21
C ILE A 43 9.15 -8.22 9.11
N PRO A 44 8.93 -9.10 10.10
CA PRO A 44 7.91 -10.17 10.02
C PRO A 44 6.47 -9.63 9.94
N VAL A 45 6.24 -8.40 10.42
CA VAL A 45 4.93 -7.73 10.43
C VAL A 45 4.75 -6.74 9.26
N SER A 46 5.52 -6.89 8.18
CA SER A 46 5.47 -5.99 7.02
C SER A 46 4.07 -5.87 6.40
N GLY A 47 3.37 -7.00 6.27
CA GLY A 47 2.01 -7.03 5.74
C GLY A 47 1.00 -6.28 6.60
N LEU A 48 1.19 -6.30 7.92
CA LEU A 48 0.35 -5.59 8.87
C LEU A 48 0.43 -4.07 8.69
N ILE A 49 1.65 -3.54 8.50
CA ILE A 49 1.86 -2.09 8.33
C ILE A 49 1.35 -1.63 6.96
N VAL A 50 1.74 -2.32 5.89
CA VAL A 50 1.34 -1.94 4.51
C VAL A 50 -0.17 -2.12 4.32
N GLY A 51 -0.72 -3.23 4.82
CA GLY A 51 -2.16 -3.50 4.78
C GLY A 51 -2.98 -2.46 5.54
N SER A 52 -2.51 -2.01 6.71
CA SER A 52 -3.17 -0.93 7.46
C SER A 52 -3.21 0.38 6.67
N CYS A 53 -2.11 0.76 6.01
CA CYS A 53 -2.08 1.95 5.16
C CYS A 53 -3.06 1.83 3.98
N ALA A 54 -3.12 0.67 3.33
CA ALA A 54 -4.04 0.40 2.23
C ALA A 54 -5.50 0.51 2.68
N VAL A 55 -5.86 -0.11 3.80
CA VAL A 55 -7.21 -0.01 4.40
C VAL A 55 -7.60 1.43 4.65
N ILE A 56 -6.71 2.23 5.24
CA ILE A 56 -6.96 3.65 5.50
C ILE A 56 -7.25 4.40 4.18
N CYS A 57 -6.42 4.19 3.15
CA CYS A 57 -6.64 4.82 1.86
C CYS A 57 -7.98 4.40 1.23
N ILE A 58 -8.35 3.11 1.30
CA ILE A 58 -9.63 2.59 0.79
C ILE A 58 -10.81 3.23 1.55
N CYS A 59 -10.76 3.29 2.88
CA CYS A 59 -11.79 3.94 3.69
C CYS A 59 -11.95 5.42 3.34
N LEU A 60 -10.84 6.14 3.12
CA LEU A 60 -10.88 7.54 2.72
C LEU A 60 -11.44 7.70 1.29
N ILE A 61 -11.07 6.83 0.34
CA ILE A 61 -11.67 6.83 -1.00
C ILE A 61 -13.18 6.61 -0.91
N ALA A 62 -13.62 5.63 -0.11
CA ALA A 62 -15.05 5.35 0.09
C ALA A 62 -15.81 6.56 0.66
N TRP A 63 -15.18 7.34 1.55
CA TRP A 63 -15.79 8.51 2.16
C TRP A 63 -15.87 9.70 1.20
N TYR A 64 -14.74 10.06 0.57
CA TYR A 64 -14.64 11.25 -0.26
C TYR A 64 -15.16 11.06 -1.70
N VAL A 65 -15.13 9.82 -2.20
CA VAL A 65 -15.52 9.49 -3.58
C VAL A 65 -16.54 8.34 -3.58
N PRO A 66 -17.77 8.57 -3.15
CA PRO A 66 -18.79 7.53 -3.01
C PRO A 66 -19.40 7.15 -4.36
N SER A 67 -18.56 6.75 -5.31
CA SER A 67 -18.99 6.28 -6.62
C SER A 67 -18.73 4.79 -6.78
N ARG A 68 -19.67 4.09 -7.41
CA ARG A 68 -19.53 2.65 -7.67
C ARG A 68 -18.33 2.38 -8.55
N GLY A 69 -17.52 1.40 -8.19
CA GLY A 69 -16.32 1.01 -8.91
C GLY A 69 -15.10 1.89 -8.64
N ALA A 70 -15.20 2.93 -7.82
CA ALA A 70 -14.08 3.82 -7.52
C ALA A 70 -12.93 3.07 -6.83
N ILE A 71 -13.24 2.20 -5.86
CA ILE A 71 -12.24 1.42 -5.12
C ILE A 71 -11.59 0.40 -6.04
N ILE A 72 -12.37 -0.32 -6.86
CA ILE A 72 -11.82 -1.28 -7.84
C ILE A 72 -10.91 -0.59 -8.87
N LYS A 73 -11.31 0.58 -9.38
CA LYS A 73 -10.46 1.37 -10.28
C LYS A 73 -9.16 1.77 -9.61
N ALA A 74 -9.24 2.31 -8.38
CA ALA A 74 -8.06 2.65 -7.58
C ALA A 74 -7.14 1.44 -7.39
N THR A 75 -7.71 0.28 -7.04
CA THR A 75 -6.98 -0.98 -6.85
C THR A 75 -6.21 -1.40 -8.11
N VAL A 76 -6.85 -1.31 -9.28
CA VAL A 76 -6.19 -1.63 -10.56
C VAL A 76 -5.03 -0.67 -10.82
N ILE A 77 -5.22 0.63 -10.59
CA ILE A 77 -4.17 1.64 -10.75
C ILE A 77 -3.00 1.35 -9.79
N VAL A 78 -3.29 1.10 -8.51
CA VAL A 78 -2.26 0.75 -7.51
C VAL A 78 -1.50 -0.52 -7.90
N ALA A 79 -2.19 -1.55 -8.40
CA ALA A 79 -1.56 -2.78 -8.88
C ALA A 79 -0.65 -2.55 -10.08
N ILE A 80 -1.05 -1.67 -11.04
CA ILE A 80 -0.22 -1.25 -12.17
C ILE A 80 1.05 -0.57 -11.67
N PHE A 81 0.92 0.41 -10.76
CA PHE A 81 2.08 1.10 -10.19
C PHE A 81 2.98 0.18 -9.38
N LYS A 82 2.40 -0.74 -8.61
CA LYS A 82 3.17 -1.76 -7.87
C LYS A 82 4.00 -2.61 -8.82
N MET A 83 3.45 -2.98 -9.97
CA MET A 83 4.18 -3.71 -11.01
C MET A 83 5.32 -2.88 -11.61
N MET A 84 5.10 -1.57 -11.84
CA MET A 84 6.10 -0.67 -12.42
C MET A 84 7.22 -0.34 -11.41
N LEU A 85 6.86 -0.01 -10.17
CA LEU A 85 7.80 0.47 -9.15
C LEU A 85 8.45 -0.68 -8.36
N SER A 86 7.79 -1.83 -8.25
CA SER A 86 8.27 -3.00 -7.51
C SER A 86 8.10 -4.28 -8.34
N PRO A 87 8.79 -4.41 -9.49
CA PRO A 87 8.61 -5.54 -10.42
C PRO A 87 9.02 -6.91 -9.81
N GLN A 88 9.74 -6.89 -8.70
CA GLN A 88 10.16 -8.07 -7.93
C GLN A 88 9.17 -8.46 -6.81
N ALA A 89 8.05 -7.73 -6.66
CA ALA A 89 7.06 -8.07 -5.65
C ALA A 89 6.52 -9.49 -5.90
N PRO A 90 6.42 -10.33 -4.85
CA PRO A 90 5.93 -11.69 -5.01
C PRO A 90 4.42 -11.67 -5.35
N PRO A 91 3.92 -12.67 -6.12
CA PRO A 91 2.50 -12.75 -6.49
C PRO A 91 1.51 -12.65 -5.32
N PRO A 92 1.75 -13.24 -4.15
CA PRO A 92 0.88 -13.05 -2.99
C PRO A 92 0.63 -11.60 -2.60
N ALA A 93 1.62 -10.71 -2.83
CA ALA A 93 1.47 -9.29 -2.54
C ALA A 93 0.47 -8.57 -3.48
N TYR A 94 0.21 -9.10 -4.67
CA TYR A 94 -0.85 -8.62 -5.57
C TYR A 94 -2.22 -9.18 -5.16
N ILE A 95 -2.26 -10.44 -4.70
CA ILE A 95 -3.49 -11.06 -4.19
C ILE A 95 -4.01 -10.23 -3.02
N ALA A 96 -3.16 -9.83 -2.08
CA ALA A 96 -3.55 -8.97 -0.97
C ALA A 96 -4.14 -7.63 -1.44
N VAL A 97 -3.53 -6.93 -2.41
CA VAL A 97 -4.05 -5.66 -2.94
C VAL A 97 -5.42 -5.85 -3.59
N PHE A 98 -5.59 -6.89 -4.43
CA PHE A 98 -6.87 -7.16 -5.06
C PHE A 98 -7.94 -7.60 -4.07
N PHE A 99 -7.58 -8.40 -3.08
CA PHE A 99 -8.50 -8.81 -2.01
C PHE A 99 -9.00 -7.59 -1.23
N GLN A 100 -8.11 -6.71 -0.78
CA GLN A 100 -8.46 -5.50 -0.05
C GLN A 100 -9.38 -4.59 -0.88
N GLY A 101 -9.06 -4.40 -2.16
CA GLY A 101 -9.89 -3.59 -3.06
C GLY A 101 -11.25 -4.20 -3.34
N ALA A 102 -11.33 -5.52 -3.56
CA ALA A 102 -12.59 -6.23 -3.82
C ALA A 102 -13.50 -6.22 -2.59
N VAL A 103 -12.95 -6.54 -1.42
CA VAL A 103 -13.70 -6.48 -0.15
C VAL A 103 -14.11 -5.04 0.17
N GLY A 104 -13.23 -4.06 -0.07
CA GLY A 104 -13.55 -2.64 0.10
C GLY A 104 -14.72 -2.21 -0.79
N GLU A 105 -14.69 -2.52 -2.09
CA GLU A 105 -15.81 -2.21 -2.99
C GLU A 105 -17.10 -2.87 -2.54
N LEU A 106 -17.05 -4.15 -2.14
CA LEU A 106 -18.22 -4.90 -1.68
C LEU A 106 -18.86 -4.28 -0.42
N LEU A 107 -18.04 -3.91 0.56
CA LEU A 107 -18.52 -3.40 1.84
C LEU A 107 -19.06 -1.96 1.72
N PHE A 108 -18.45 -1.11 0.88
CA PHE A 108 -18.86 0.28 0.71
C PHE A 108 -19.87 0.50 -0.44
N PHE A 109 -20.15 -0.55 -1.22
CA PHE A 109 -21.04 -0.46 -2.39
C PHE A 109 -22.47 -0.03 -2.06
N ARG A 110 -22.99 -0.42 -0.92
CA ARG A 110 -24.45 -0.39 -0.70
C ARG A 110 -24.97 0.76 0.15
N ASN A 111 -24.24 1.24 1.20
CA ASN A 111 -24.84 2.20 2.10
C ASN A 111 -23.85 2.97 2.99
N ARG A 112 -23.86 4.31 2.93
CA ARG A 112 -23.10 5.18 3.84
C ARG A 112 -23.49 5.02 5.32
N LYS A 113 -24.69 4.55 5.62
CA LYS A 113 -25.15 4.35 7.01
C LYS A 113 -24.27 3.36 7.78
N PHE A 114 -23.70 2.38 7.10
CA PHE A 114 -22.83 1.37 7.71
C PHE A 114 -21.34 1.63 7.55
N TYR A 115 -20.95 2.88 7.22
CA TYR A 115 -19.54 3.23 6.98
C TYR A 115 -18.61 2.77 8.10
N SER A 116 -18.97 3.01 9.37
CA SER A 116 -18.17 2.63 10.54
C SER A 116 -17.95 1.12 10.61
N LEU A 117 -19.02 0.34 10.43
CA LEU A 117 -18.94 -1.12 10.42
C LEU A 117 -18.13 -1.62 9.23
N SER A 118 -18.31 -1.03 8.05
CA SER A 118 -17.54 -1.38 6.85
C SER A 118 -16.04 -1.12 7.02
N CYS A 119 -15.64 -0.03 7.69
CA CYS A 119 -14.24 0.24 8.01
C CYS A 119 -13.63 -0.83 8.90
N ILE A 120 -14.35 -1.25 9.96
CA ILE A 120 -13.88 -2.28 10.88
C ILE A 120 -13.80 -3.63 10.16
N LEU A 121 -14.85 -4.02 9.43
CA LEU A 121 -14.86 -5.29 8.70
C LEU A 121 -13.77 -5.35 7.63
N LEU A 122 -13.58 -4.27 6.85
CA LEU A 122 -12.50 -4.22 5.88
C LEU A 122 -11.13 -4.38 6.53
N ALA A 123 -10.87 -3.67 7.63
CA ALA A 123 -9.60 -3.72 8.32
C ALA A 123 -9.31 -5.11 8.89
N VAL A 124 -10.31 -5.71 9.56
CA VAL A 124 -10.18 -7.06 10.12
C VAL A 124 -9.96 -8.09 9.02
N LEU A 125 -10.77 -8.09 7.97
CA LEU A 125 -10.64 -9.05 6.87
C LEU A 125 -9.31 -8.90 6.11
N ALA A 126 -8.90 -7.67 5.83
CA ALA A 126 -7.65 -7.39 5.11
C ALA A 126 -6.40 -7.80 5.92
N LEU A 127 -6.39 -7.54 7.22
CA LEU A 127 -5.25 -7.91 8.06
C LEU A 127 -5.25 -9.40 8.41
N LEU A 128 -6.41 -10.01 8.63
CA LEU A 128 -6.52 -11.47 8.79
C LEU A 128 -6.04 -12.20 7.53
N GLU A 129 -6.45 -11.74 6.35
CA GLU A 129 -5.96 -12.29 5.07
C GLU A 129 -4.42 -12.28 5.03
N SER A 130 -3.80 -11.13 5.35
CA SER A 130 -2.34 -11.00 5.37
C SER A 130 -1.67 -11.95 6.37
N GLY A 131 -2.25 -12.12 7.55
CA GLY A 131 -1.75 -13.06 8.57
C GLY A 131 -1.91 -14.51 8.15
N LEU A 132 -3.09 -14.91 7.69
CA LEU A 132 -3.39 -16.26 7.22
C LEU A 132 -2.57 -16.63 5.99
N GLN A 133 -2.42 -15.71 5.02
CA GLN A 133 -1.58 -15.90 3.85
C GLN A 133 -0.14 -16.25 4.24
N ARG A 134 0.42 -15.60 5.26
CA ARG A 134 1.76 -15.89 5.74
C ARG A 134 1.89 -17.29 6.34
N ILE A 135 0.93 -17.68 7.19
CA ILE A 135 0.89 -19.02 7.78
C ILE A 135 0.74 -20.07 6.68
N LEU A 136 -0.16 -19.83 5.73
CA LEU A 136 -0.38 -20.71 4.60
C LEU A 136 0.91 -20.92 3.78
N VAL A 137 1.61 -19.83 3.44
CA VAL A 137 2.88 -19.91 2.70
C VAL A 137 3.93 -20.70 3.48
N LEU A 138 4.06 -20.47 4.80
CA LEU A 138 4.99 -21.23 5.64
C LEU A 138 4.64 -22.73 5.66
N THR A 139 3.35 -23.06 5.82
CA THR A 139 2.88 -24.45 5.83
C THR A 139 3.08 -25.13 4.46
N ILE A 140 2.85 -24.42 3.35
CA ILE A 140 3.10 -24.96 2.01
C ILE A 140 4.59 -25.20 1.81
N VAL A 141 5.43 -24.22 2.14
CA VAL A 141 6.89 -24.29 1.87
C VAL A 141 7.57 -25.34 2.73
N TYR A 142 7.30 -25.35 4.03
CA TYR A 142 8.03 -26.21 4.98
C TYR A 142 7.25 -27.47 5.38
N GLY A 143 5.95 -27.52 5.11
CA GLY A 143 5.08 -28.64 5.49
C GLY A 143 4.66 -28.60 6.95
N ASN A 144 3.90 -29.63 7.36
CA ASN A 144 3.48 -29.80 8.74
C ASN A 144 4.67 -30.11 9.65
N ASP A 145 5.74 -30.65 9.10
CA ASP A 145 6.97 -30.95 9.84
C ASP A 145 7.57 -29.70 10.51
N LEU A 146 7.35 -28.49 9.94
CA LEU A 146 7.73 -27.22 10.56
C LEU A 146 7.07 -27.04 11.94
N TRP A 147 5.78 -27.32 12.02
CA TRP A 147 5.02 -27.16 13.27
C TRP A 147 5.45 -28.17 14.33
N THR A 148 5.76 -29.40 13.91
CA THR A 148 6.34 -30.44 14.78
C THR A 148 7.69 -30.00 15.33
N VAL A 149 8.57 -29.50 14.46
CA VAL A 149 9.90 -29.02 14.88
C VAL A 149 9.81 -27.86 15.87
N ILE A 150 8.88 -26.91 15.65
CA ILE A 150 8.66 -25.81 16.59
C ILE A 150 8.21 -26.35 17.96
N ASN A 151 7.31 -27.33 17.97
CA ASN A 151 6.85 -27.96 19.19
C ASN A 151 7.99 -28.67 19.93
N ASP A 152 8.77 -29.49 19.23
CA ASP A 152 9.88 -30.25 19.80
C ASP A 152 10.96 -29.32 20.35
N PHE A 153 11.28 -28.25 19.61
CA PHE A 153 12.24 -27.24 20.05
C PHE A 153 11.83 -26.56 21.35
N ILE A 154 10.57 -26.12 21.46
CA ILE A 154 10.07 -25.43 22.67
C ILE A 154 9.96 -26.41 23.83
N ASN A 155 9.45 -27.63 23.60
CA ASN A 155 9.37 -28.69 24.61
C ASN A 155 10.77 -29.03 25.15
N GLY A 156 11.77 -29.08 24.26
CA GLY A 156 13.17 -29.29 24.66
C GLY A 156 13.74 -28.16 25.53
N LEU A 157 13.40 -26.90 25.22
CA LEU A 157 13.83 -25.74 26.01
C LEU A 157 13.14 -25.68 27.40
N THR A 158 11.85 -26.00 27.44
CA THR A 158 11.06 -25.92 28.67
C THR A 158 11.23 -27.14 29.58
N LYS A 159 11.94 -28.17 29.09
CA LYS A 159 12.10 -29.49 29.79
C LYS A 159 10.77 -30.11 30.23
N GLN A 160 9.67 -29.71 29.61
CA GLN A 160 8.34 -30.24 29.90
C GLN A 160 8.12 -31.55 29.15
N LYS A 161 7.71 -32.59 29.87
CA LYS A 161 7.26 -33.87 29.29
C LYS A 161 5.85 -33.80 28.66
N ALA A 162 5.15 -32.69 28.81
CA ALA A 162 3.81 -32.50 28.29
C ALA A 162 3.84 -32.22 26.77
N THR A 163 3.00 -32.90 26.01
CA THR A 163 2.80 -32.72 24.58
C THR A 163 1.96 -31.48 24.28
N THR A 164 2.45 -30.30 24.66
CA THR A 164 1.73 -29.06 24.41
C THR A 164 2.01 -28.59 23.00
N ASN A 165 0.96 -28.26 22.24
CA ASN A 165 1.06 -27.76 20.87
C ASN A 165 1.41 -26.26 20.83
N TYR A 166 2.65 -25.92 21.14
CA TYR A 166 3.14 -24.52 21.12
C TYR A 166 3.03 -23.88 19.75
N SER A 167 3.18 -24.64 18.67
CA SER A 167 3.01 -24.14 17.31
C SER A 167 1.61 -23.55 17.07
N LEU A 168 0.56 -24.17 17.64
CA LEU A 168 -0.81 -23.68 17.55
C LEU A 168 -0.97 -22.34 18.31
N PHE A 169 -0.35 -22.24 19.51
CA PHE A 169 -0.37 -21.00 20.28
C PHE A 169 0.37 -19.87 19.56
N ILE A 170 1.51 -20.14 18.92
CA ILE A 170 2.27 -19.14 18.14
C ILE A 170 1.47 -18.71 16.91
N ALA A 171 0.93 -19.66 16.14
CA ALA A 171 0.13 -19.35 14.96
C ALA A 171 -1.17 -18.62 15.35
N GLY A 172 -1.85 -19.08 16.41
CA GLY A 172 -3.05 -18.44 16.95
C GLY A 172 -2.77 -17.04 17.46
N GLY A 173 -1.70 -16.84 18.23
CA GLY A 173 -1.25 -15.52 18.71
C GLY A 173 -0.91 -14.57 17.57
N TYR A 174 -0.30 -15.06 16.50
CA TYR A 174 -0.02 -14.28 15.30
C TYR A 174 -1.31 -13.84 14.59
N VAL A 175 -2.30 -14.72 14.45
CA VAL A 175 -3.62 -14.41 13.88
C VAL A 175 -4.37 -13.42 14.78
N LEU A 176 -4.36 -13.63 16.10
CA LEU A 176 -4.97 -12.71 17.07
C LEU A 176 -4.33 -11.31 17.00
N LEU A 177 -3.02 -11.22 16.85
CA LEU A 177 -2.33 -9.94 16.65
C LEU A 177 -2.88 -9.19 15.43
N HIS A 178 -3.09 -9.90 14.31
CA HIS A 178 -3.66 -9.31 13.09
C HIS A 178 -5.12 -8.91 13.29
N PHE A 179 -5.90 -9.73 13.99
CA PHE A 179 -7.29 -9.45 14.33
C PHE A 179 -7.42 -8.18 15.18
N PHE A 180 -6.72 -8.09 16.31
CA PHE A 180 -6.76 -6.92 17.19
C PHE A 180 -6.22 -5.66 16.51
N THR A 181 -5.15 -5.79 15.73
CA THR A 181 -4.67 -4.67 14.93
C THR A 181 -5.70 -4.24 13.91
N GLY A 182 -6.41 -5.18 13.29
CA GLY A 182 -7.53 -4.90 12.37
C GLY A 182 -8.64 -4.09 13.04
N LEU A 183 -9.04 -4.47 14.26
CA LEU A 183 -10.03 -3.72 15.04
C LEU A 183 -9.55 -2.30 15.33
N LEU A 184 -8.30 -2.13 15.76
CA LEU A 184 -7.71 -0.81 16.05
C LEU A 184 -7.63 0.07 14.81
N VAL A 185 -7.15 -0.48 13.70
CA VAL A 185 -7.04 0.24 12.43
C VAL A 185 -8.42 0.61 11.88
N GLY A 186 -9.39 -0.30 11.94
CA GLY A 186 -10.75 -0.04 11.51
C GLY A 186 -11.45 1.04 12.35
N TRP A 187 -11.29 0.96 13.67
CA TRP A 187 -11.79 1.97 14.60
C TRP A 187 -11.16 3.34 14.34
N TRP A 188 -9.85 3.39 14.09
CA TRP A 188 -9.18 4.64 13.76
C TRP A 188 -9.60 5.17 12.38
N ALA A 189 -9.71 4.30 11.38
CA ALA A 189 -10.11 4.65 10.01
C ALA A 189 -11.52 5.27 9.94
N MET A 190 -12.48 4.76 10.75
CA MET A 190 -13.83 5.32 10.77
C MET A 190 -13.89 6.75 11.32
N MET A 191 -13.00 7.09 12.25
CA MET A 191 -12.93 8.44 12.84
C MET A 191 -12.15 9.44 11.96
N LEU A 192 -11.35 8.91 11.04
CA LEU A 192 -10.36 9.70 10.30
C LEU A 192 -10.97 10.85 9.50
N PRO A 193 -12.09 10.71 8.77
CA PRO A 193 -12.67 11.80 8.00
C PRO A 193 -13.00 13.03 8.86
N HIS A 194 -13.61 12.81 10.02
CA HIS A 194 -13.94 13.90 10.96
C HIS A 194 -12.68 14.54 11.57
N ARG A 195 -11.69 13.73 11.92
CA ARG A 195 -10.42 14.23 12.48
C ARG A 195 -9.62 15.03 11.44
N ILE A 196 -9.60 14.60 10.19
CA ILE A 196 -8.91 15.33 9.11
C ILE A 196 -9.50 16.73 8.94
N THR A 197 -10.82 16.87 8.96
CA THR A 197 -11.47 18.17 8.89
C THR A 197 -11.07 19.08 10.07
N GLN A 198 -10.90 18.52 11.26
CA GLN A 198 -10.38 19.27 12.41
C GLN A 198 -8.90 19.66 12.25
N TRP A 199 -8.06 18.75 11.74
CA TRP A 199 -6.64 19.03 11.50
C TRP A 199 -6.43 20.07 10.43
N GLN A 200 -7.29 20.15 9.43
CA GLN A 200 -7.26 21.16 8.38
C GLN A 200 -7.58 22.58 8.91
N LYS A 201 -8.25 22.69 10.05
CA LYS A 201 -8.48 23.99 10.73
C LYS A 201 -7.24 24.48 11.50
N ASN A 202 -6.32 23.60 11.83
CA ASN A 202 -5.08 23.95 12.54
C ASN A 202 -3.98 24.36 11.55
N LYS A 203 -3.69 25.66 11.49
CA LYS A 203 -2.66 26.24 10.60
C LYS A 203 -1.26 25.67 10.80
N GLU A 204 -0.93 25.19 11.99
CA GLU A 204 0.38 24.58 12.28
C GLU A 204 0.59 23.25 11.55
N LEU A 205 -0.50 22.52 11.27
CA LEU A 205 -0.46 21.23 10.55
C LEU A 205 -0.46 21.42 9.03
N LEU A 206 -0.78 22.61 8.55
CA LEU A 206 -0.80 22.89 7.12
C LEU A 206 0.61 23.29 6.65
N LEU A 207 1.03 22.66 5.57
CA LEU A 207 2.23 23.06 4.85
C LEU A 207 1.84 24.26 4.00
N VAL A 208 2.38 25.44 4.34
CA VAL A 208 2.32 26.61 3.47
C VAL A 208 3.12 26.23 2.22
N ALA A 209 2.53 26.39 1.04
CA ALA A 209 3.23 26.19 -0.22
C ALA A 209 4.35 27.23 -0.31
N ASP A 210 5.58 26.80 -0.01
CA ASP A 210 6.77 27.57 -0.35
C ASP A 210 6.91 27.49 -1.88
N ASP A 211 6.63 28.59 -2.57
CA ASP A 211 6.75 28.73 -4.04
C ASP A 211 8.15 28.46 -4.60
N LYS A 212 9.14 28.24 -3.72
CA LYS A 212 10.54 28.01 -4.10
C LYS A 212 10.91 26.51 -4.36
N ALA A 213 9.99 25.58 -4.15
CA ALA A 213 10.31 24.14 -4.31
C ALA A 213 9.84 23.51 -5.62
N ALA A 214 9.35 24.32 -6.58
CA ALA A 214 8.88 23.82 -7.88
C ALA A 214 9.97 23.58 -8.91
N THR A 215 11.24 23.86 -8.59
CA THR A 215 12.37 23.57 -9.48
C THR A 215 13.10 22.32 -9.04
N GLY A 216 12.72 21.24 -9.67
CA GLY A 216 13.60 20.17 -10.11
C GLY A 216 14.49 19.49 -9.09
N ASP A 217 14.04 18.35 -8.58
CA ASP A 217 14.96 17.22 -8.57
C ASP A 217 14.24 16.02 -9.18
N ARG A 218 14.78 15.65 -10.33
CA ARG A 218 14.36 14.51 -11.13
C ARG A 218 14.25 13.29 -10.24
N PHE A 219 13.20 12.50 -10.44
CA PHE A 219 13.20 11.13 -9.97
C PHE A 219 14.64 10.58 -10.11
N PRO A 220 15.22 10.00 -9.05
CA PRO A 220 16.41 9.21 -9.26
C PRO A 220 15.97 8.14 -10.25
N HIS A 221 16.42 8.29 -11.49
CA HIS A 221 16.30 7.24 -12.48
C HIS A 221 16.75 5.97 -11.78
N SER A 222 15.88 4.99 -11.72
CA SER A 222 16.19 3.66 -11.18
C SER A 222 17.21 2.94 -12.08
N GLY A 223 18.32 3.63 -12.36
CA GLY A 223 19.55 3.10 -12.91
C GLY A 223 20.38 2.34 -11.88
N GLY A 224 19.71 1.63 -10.97
CA GLY A 224 20.34 0.84 -9.92
C GLY A 224 19.78 -0.58 -9.77
N ALA A 225 19.17 -1.14 -10.82
CA ALA A 225 18.59 -2.48 -10.80
C ALA A 225 19.59 -3.63 -10.57
N THR A 226 20.89 -3.38 -10.64
CA THR A 226 21.92 -4.42 -10.53
C THR A 226 22.35 -4.78 -9.10
N LYS A 227 22.19 -3.89 -8.11
CA LYS A 227 22.58 -4.19 -6.73
C LYS A 227 21.53 -4.96 -5.90
N LYS A 228 20.24 -4.91 -6.24
CA LYS A 228 19.18 -5.60 -5.48
C LYS A 228 19.11 -7.12 -5.72
N ARG A 229 19.54 -7.63 -6.85
CA ARG A 229 19.59 -9.07 -7.12
C ARG A 229 20.52 -9.84 -6.17
N LYS A 230 21.58 -9.21 -5.66
CA LYS A 230 22.51 -9.81 -4.69
C LYS A 230 21.91 -10.00 -3.28
N ARG A 231 20.99 -9.14 -2.83
CA ARG A 231 20.40 -9.21 -1.49
C ARG A 231 19.33 -10.29 -1.33
N LEU A 232 18.50 -10.52 -2.35
CA LEU A 232 17.52 -11.61 -2.34
C LEU A 232 18.21 -12.97 -2.32
N LYS A 233 19.30 -13.10 -3.09
CA LYS A 233 20.16 -14.28 -3.08
C LYS A 233 20.81 -14.50 -1.71
N LYS A 234 21.22 -13.44 -1.00
CA LYS A 234 21.79 -13.56 0.35
C LYS A 234 20.80 -14.08 1.39
N GLY A 235 19.55 -13.65 1.35
CA GLY A 235 18.55 -14.12 2.32
C GLY A 235 18.15 -15.58 2.13
N LEU A 236 17.92 -16.00 0.90
CA LEU A 236 17.72 -17.39 0.53
C LEU A 236 18.97 -18.24 0.88
N PHE A 237 20.16 -17.69 0.62
CA PHE A 237 21.42 -18.34 0.94
C PHE A 237 21.62 -18.51 2.45
N ILE A 238 21.27 -17.52 3.27
CA ILE A 238 21.35 -17.61 4.74
C ILE A 238 20.37 -18.65 5.27
N THR A 239 19.12 -18.66 4.79
CA THR A 239 18.13 -19.68 5.18
C THR A 239 18.60 -21.08 4.77
N TRP A 240 19.19 -21.20 3.60
CA TRP A 240 19.77 -22.41 3.09
C TRP A 240 20.95 -22.89 3.93
N LEU A 241 21.85 -21.98 4.27
CA LEU A 241 23.02 -22.27 5.10
C LEU A 241 22.60 -22.71 6.51
N LEU A 242 21.56 -22.11 7.06
CA LEU A 242 20.98 -22.48 8.35
C LEU A 242 20.35 -23.87 8.31
N LEU A 243 19.60 -24.20 7.25
CA LEU A 243 19.04 -25.56 7.05
C LEU A 243 20.14 -26.62 6.85
N ILE A 244 21.20 -26.28 6.11
CA ILE A 244 22.37 -27.16 5.94
C ILE A 244 23.08 -27.35 7.28
N ALA A 245 23.28 -26.28 8.06
CA ALA A 245 23.90 -26.35 9.37
C ALA A 245 23.11 -27.27 10.33
N LEU A 246 21.79 -27.12 10.37
CA LEU A 246 20.90 -27.98 11.14
C LEU A 246 20.95 -29.44 10.66
N TYR A 247 21.03 -29.67 9.35
CA TYR A 247 21.16 -31.00 8.77
C TYR A 247 22.50 -31.64 9.14
N VAL A 248 23.61 -30.90 8.98
CA VAL A 248 24.97 -31.37 9.33
C VAL A 248 25.06 -31.67 10.83
N GLN A 249 24.57 -30.81 11.71
CA GLN A 249 24.52 -31.04 13.14
C GLN A 249 23.75 -32.31 13.49
N SER A 250 22.61 -32.54 12.84
CA SER A 250 21.78 -33.72 13.07
C SER A 250 22.40 -35.02 12.51
N TYR A 251 23.06 -34.91 11.35
CA TYR A 251 23.72 -36.07 10.71
C TYR A 251 24.97 -36.54 11.46
N PHE A 252 25.83 -35.61 11.85
CA PHE A 252 27.07 -35.90 12.56
C PHE A 252 26.91 -36.05 14.08
N LYS A 253 25.65 -35.94 14.59
CA LYS A 253 25.35 -36.04 16.04
C LYS A 253 26.25 -35.13 16.89
N LEU A 254 26.58 -33.92 16.40
CA LEU A 254 27.34 -32.90 17.11
C LEU A 254 26.48 -32.34 18.26
N GLY A 255 26.60 -32.94 19.45
CA GLY A 255 25.75 -32.65 20.60
C GLY A 255 24.40 -33.39 20.58
N THR A 256 23.45 -32.92 21.39
CA THR A 256 22.05 -33.40 21.32
C THR A 256 21.46 -32.99 19.99
N PRO A 257 21.02 -33.91 19.10
CA PRO A 257 20.49 -33.53 17.79
C PRO A 257 19.20 -32.71 17.99
N LEU A 258 19.22 -31.47 17.53
CA LEU A 258 18.05 -30.58 17.60
C LEU A 258 16.91 -31.07 16.70
N LEU A 259 17.24 -31.88 15.68
CA LEU A 259 16.28 -32.51 14.77
C LEU A 259 16.74 -33.90 14.34
N PRO A 260 15.82 -34.86 14.25
CA PRO A 260 16.09 -36.12 13.59
C PRO A 260 16.53 -35.90 12.12
N SER A 261 17.61 -36.54 11.70
CA SER A 261 18.23 -36.29 10.39
C SER A 261 17.29 -36.49 9.20
N HIS A 262 16.37 -37.45 9.29
CA HIS A 262 15.35 -37.69 8.25
C HIS A 262 14.31 -36.58 8.14
N ILE A 263 13.91 -35.95 9.25
CA ILE A 263 12.95 -34.82 9.24
C ILE A 263 13.62 -33.56 8.68
N ALA A 264 14.86 -33.26 9.10
CA ALA A 264 15.62 -32.14 8.58
C ALA A 264 15.84 -32.24 7.07
N LEU A 265 16.20 -33.42 6.56
CA LEU A 265 16.38 -33.69 5.13
C LEU A 265 15.07 -33.52 4.35
N LYS A 266 13.96 -34.04 4.88
CA LYS A 266 12.64 -33.94 4.27
C LYS A 266 12.19 -32.50 4.14
N ILE A 267 12.31 -31.67 5.20
CA ILE A 267 12.00 -30.24 5.19
C ILE A 267 12.88 -29.51 4.17
N PHE A 268 14.18 -29.81 4.15
CA PHE A 268 15.14 -29.20 3.23
C PHE A 268 14.78 -29.49 1.77
N LEU A 269 14.60 -30.77 1.39
CA LEU A 269 14.25 -31.16 0.02
C LEU A 269 12.91 -30.57 -0.41
N ARG A 270 11.90 -30.60 0.46
CA ARG A 270 10.59 -30.03 0.17
C ARG A 270 10.68 -28.52 -0.05
N SER A 271 11.34 -27.79 0.85
CA SER A 271 11.51 -26.35 0.72
C SER A 271 12.28 -25.97 -0.54
N LEU A 272 13.31 -26.73 -0.88
CA LEU A 272 14.10 -26.56 -2.09
C LEU A 272 13.25 -26.71 -3.34
N ILE A 273 12.50 -27.81 -3.46
CA ILE A 273 11.64 -28.10 -4.62
C ILE A 273 10.59 -27.00 -4.78
N ILE A 274 9.93 -26.59 -3.70
CA ILE A 274 8.88 -25.56 -3.74
C ILE A 274 9.47 -24.22 -4.12
N VAL A 275 10.61 -23.82 -3.54
CA VAL A 275 11.27 -22.54 -3.85
C VAL A 275 11.75 -22.52 -5.30
N LEU A 276 12.34 -23.60 -5.79
CA LEU A 276 12.78 -23.71 -7.19
C LEU A 276 11.57 -23.68 -8.14
N SER A 277 10.52 -24.46 -7.85
CA SER A 277 9.28 -24.44 -8.62
C SER A 277 8.64 -23.04 -8.66
N TRP A 278 8.64 -22.33 -7.51
CA TRP A 278 8.14 -20.96 -7.44
C TRP A 278 8.96 -20.00 -8.30
N ILE A 279 10.28 -20.06 -8.23
CA ILE A 279 11.18 -19.17 -8.97
C ILE A 279 11.13 -19.42 -10.48
N PHE A 280 11.10 -20.69 -10.89
CA PHE A 280 11.26 -21.06 -12.31
C PHE A 280 9.94 -21.29 -13.04
N ILE A 281 8.87 -21.69 -12.36
CA ILE A 281 7.61 -22.05 -13.02
C ILE A 281 6.49 -21.08 -12.61
N VAL A 282 6.11 -21.09 -11.33
CA VAL A 282 4.92 -20.38 -10.86
C VAL A 282 5.10 -18.87 -10.94
N GLY A 283 6.24 -18.36 -10.47
CA GLY A 283 6.54 -16.93 -10.45
C GLY A 283 6.54 -16.29 -11.84
N PRO A 284 7.28 -16.79 -12.82
CA PRO A 284 7.28 -16.27 -14.18
C PRO A 284 5.90 -16.37 -14.85
N LEU A 285 5.22 -17.51 -14.72
CA LEU A 285 3.91 -17.74 -15.32
C LEU A 285 2.85 -16.76 -14.78
N LEU A 286 2.78 -16.64 -13.45
CA LEU A 286 1.85 -15.73 -12.80
C LEU A 286 2.18 -14.27 -13.09
N LYS A 287 3.46 -13.93 -13.10
CA LYS A 287 3.93 -12.59 -13.48
C LYS A 287 3.56 -12.27 -14.93
N GLN A 288 3.70 -13.21 -15.86
CA GLN A 288 3.34 -13.01 -17.26
C GLN A 288 1.83 -12.85 -17.45
N LEU A 289 1.02 -13.68 -16.77
CA LEU A 289 -0.44 -13.57 -16.77
C LEU A 289 -0.90 -12.22 -16.23
N LEU A 290 -0.40 -11.86 -15.05
CA LEU A 290 -0.72 -10.58 -14.39
C LEU A 290 -0.27 -9.39 -15.23
N HIS A 291 0.93 -9.47 -15.81
CA HIS A 291 1.47 -8.41 -16.66
C HIS A 291 0.60 -8.19 -17.91
N ARG A 292 0.21 -9.25 -18.61
CA ARG A 292 -0.68 -9.16 -19.78
C ARG A 292 -2.04 -8.56 -19.41
N TRP A 293 -2.61 -8.99 -18.28
CA TRP A 293 -3.89 -8.49 -17.80
C TRP A 293 -3.82 -7.01 -17.40
N LEU A 294 -2.78 -6.62 -16.65
CA LEU A 294 -2.57 -5.24 -16.23
C LEU A 294 -2.24 -4.32 -17.40
N GLN A 295 -1.44 -4.76 -18.37
CA GLN A 295 -1.16 -3.97 -19.59
C GLN A 295 -2.44 -3.68 -20.36
N LYS A 296 -3.32 -4.69 -20.55
CA LYS A 296 -4.61 -4.48 -21.20
C LYS A 296 -5.48 -3.47 -20.44
N LYS A 297 -5.44 -3.47 -19.12
CA LYS A 297 -6.13 -2.48 -18.29
C LYS A 297 -5.47 -1.10 -18.33
N GLN A 298 -4.15 -1.04 -18.36
CA GLN A 298 -3.39 0.20 -18.45
C GLN A 298 -3.76 0.98 -19.73
N THR A 299 -3.89 0.31 -20.86
CA THR A 299 -4.29 0.96 -22.13
C THR A 299 -5.66 1.62 -22.01
N ARG A 300 -6.59 1.00 -21.29
CA ARG A 300 -7.94 1.54 -21.07
C ARG A 300 -7.98 2.69 -20.04
N SER A 301 -7.05 2.72 -19.08
CA SER A 301 -6.99 3.70 -17.98
C SER A 301 -5.80 4.66 -18.11
N GLN A 302 -5.28 4.86 -19.32
CA GLN A 302 -4.06 5.68 -19.55
C GLN A 302 -4.18 7.10 -18.98
N GLN A 303 -5.34 7.73 -19.15
CA GLN A 303 -5.55 9.08 -18.65
C GLN A 303 -5.48 9.11 -17.11
N GLU A 304 -6.14 8.17 -16.44
CA GLU A 304 -6.15 8.08 -14.97
C GLU A 304 -4.74 7.77 -14.41
N VAL A 305 -4.00 6.90 -15.10
CA VAL A 305 -2.61 6.59 -14.74
C VAL A 305 -1.72 7.82 -14.89
N ARG A 306 -1.88 8.62 -15.96
CA ARG A 306 -1.15 9.87 -16.16
C ARG A 306 -1.43 10.89 -15.05
N GLU A 307 -2.68 11.04 -14.64
CA GLU A 307 -3.07 11.92 -13.52
C GLU A 307 -2.33 11.53 -12.22
N VAL A 308 -2.31 10.23 -11.91
CA VAL A 308 -1.60 9.72 -10.72
C VAL A 308 -0.09 9.92 -10.86
N VAL A 309 0.51 9.64 -12.05
CA VAL A 309 1.95 9.88 -12.30
C VAL A 309 2.32 11.33 -12.03
N GLY A 310 1.51 12.27 -12.50
CA GLY A 310 1.73 13.71 -12.27
C GLY A 310 1.68 14.11 -10.80
N LEU A 311 0.90 13.40 -9.98
CA LEU A 311 0.74 13.68 -8.56
C LEU A 311 1.78 12.97 -7.66
N LEU A 312 2.46 11.94 -8.13
CA LEU A 312 3.45 11.19 -7.33
C LEU A 312 4.58 12.07 -6.78
N PRO A 313 5.24 12.96 -7.58
CA PRO A 313 6.29 13.83 -7.06
C PRO A 313 5.80 14.77 -5.96
N ALA A 314 4.64 15.40 -6.16
CA ALA A 314 4.02 16.29 -5.18
C ALA A 314 3.65 15.55 -3.88
N THR A 315 3.12 14.32 -4.00
CA THR A 315 2.80 13.48 -2.84
C THR A 315 4.06 13.03 -2.10
N GLN A 316 5.15 12.72 -2.82
CA GLN A 316 6.43 12.37 -2.22
C GLN A 316 7.06 13.57 -1.49
N GLN A 317 7.00 14.76 -2.09
CA GLN A 317 7.43 15.99 -1.44
C GLN A 317 6.63 16.29 -0.19
N LEU A 318 5.30 16.13 -0.23
CA LEU A 318 4.42 16.26 0.91
C LEU A 318 4.85 15.36 2.08
N ILE A 319 5.13 14.08 1.81
CA ILE A 319 5.60 13.14 2.83
C ILE A 319 6.94 13.59 3.40
N THR A 320 7.88 13.97 2.53
CA THR A 320 9.23 14.39 2.94
C THR A 320 9.21 15.68 3.77
N GLN A 321 8.43 16.66 3.35
CA GLN A 321 8.27 17.94 4.07
C GLN A 321 7.59 17.73 5.43
N SER A 322 6.52 16.93 5.47
CA SER A 322 5.84 16.57 6.72
C SER A 322 6.78 15.87 7.69
N TRP A 323 7.63 14.97 7.19
CA TRP A 323 8.63 14.29 7.99
C TRP A 323 9.73 15.21 8.50
N LYS A 324 10.21 16.15 7.67
CA LYS A 324 11.18 17.17 8.07
C LYS A 324 10.61 18.11 9.12
N ARG A 325 9.38 18.63 8.90
CA ARG A 325 8.74 19.58 9.83
C ARG A 325 8.41 18.95 11.19
N SER A 326 8.15 17.64 11.21
CA SER A 326 7.94 16.88 12.46
C SER A 326 9.23 16.56 13.22
N SER A 327 10.41 17.01 12.75
CA SER A 327 11.71 16.71 13.39
C SER A 327 11.89 17.30 14.80
N ALA A 328 11.12 18.33 15.15
CA ALA A 328 11.06 18.88 16.51
C ALA A 328 10.55 17.87 17.54
N TYR A 329 9.84 16.84 17.09
CA TYR A 329 9.27 15.80 17.95
C TYR A 329 10.08 14.51 17.84
N LYS A 330 10.07 13.67 18.90
CA LYS A 330 10.80 12.39 18.95
C LYS A 330 9.84 11.19 19.03
N GLY A 331 10.29 10.04 18.55
CA GLY A 331 9.60 8.77 18.68
C GLY A 331 8.17 8.76 18.11
N TRP A 332 7.23 8.20 18.85
CA TRP A 332 5.83 8.05 18.43
C TRP A 332 5.11 9.38 18.15
N LYS A 333 5.44 10.44 18.93
CA LYS A 333 4.88 11.78 18.69
C LYS A 333 5.22 12.31 17.31
N ARG A 334 6.46 12.10 16.86
CA ARG A 334 6.90 12.50 15.51
C ARG A 334 6.08 11.80 14.42
N MET A 335 5.89 10.49 14.53
CA MET A 335 5.12 9.71 13.57
C MET A 335 3.66 10.16 13.52
N ASN A 336 3.06 10.39 14.69
CA ASN A 336 1.66 10.85 14.79
C ASN A 336 1.48 12.22 14.14
N ILE A 337 2.37 13.19 14.40
CA ILE A 337 2.29 14.53 13.83
C ILE A 337 2.56 14.50 12.32
N ALA A 338 3.57 13.76 11.87
CA ALA A 338 3.84 13.58 10.44
C ALA A 338 2.62 12.97 9.72
N GLY A 339 2.01 11.94 10.28
CA GLY A 339 0.81 11.31 9.72
C GLY A 339 -0.39 12.29 9.63
N LYS A 340 -0.62 13.10 10.68
CA LYS A 340 -1.65 14.14 10.65
C LYS A 340 -1.39 15.19 9.56
N MET A 341 -0.14 15.65 9.44
CA MET A 341 0.25 16.60 8.40
C MET A 341 0.05 16.02 7.00
N ILE A 342 0.48 14.77 6.75
CA ILE A 342 0.31 14.11 5.46
C ILE A 342 -1.17 14.03 5.10
N LEU A 343 -2.02 13.52 5.99
CA LEU A 343 -3.44 13.33 5.71
C LEU A 343 -4.20 14.67 5.59
N ALA A 344 -3.91 15.64 6.45
CA ALA A 344 -4.52 16.95 6.36
C ALA A 344 -4.22 17.64 5.02
N ASN A 345 -2.95 17.62 4.59
CA ASN A 345 -2.52 18.28 3.36
C ASN A 345 -2.85 17.50 2.08
N ALA A 346 -2.84 16.15 2.11
CA ALA A 346 -3.23 15.35 0.96
C ALA A 346 -4.69 15.55 0.55
N LEU A 347 -5.56 15.90 1.50
CA LEU A 347 -6.99 16.08 1.29
C LEU A 347 -7.43 17.55 1.23
N LEU A 348 -6.49 18.49 1.33
CA LEU A 348 -6.81 19.88 1.07
C LEU A 348 -7.28 20.03 -0.39
N PRO A 349 -8.37 20.78 -0.63
CA PRO A 349 -8.65 21.20 -1.99
C PRO A 349 -7.41 21.94 -2.51
N PHE A 350 -7.04 21.69 -3.74
CA PHE A 350 -5.92 22.41 -4.34
C PHE A 350 -6.27 23.90 -4.32
N SER A 351 -5.61 24.67 -3.47
CA SER A 351 -5.48 26.11 -3.59
C SER A 351 -4.38 26.48 -4.61
N GLY A 352 -3.95 25.53 -5.40
CA GLY A 352 -3.16 25.80 -6.59
C GLY A 352 -4.05 26.58 -7.52
N GLY A 353 -3.87 27.89 -7.58
CA GLY A 353 -4.60 28.77 -8.47
C GLY A 353 -4.53 28.18 -9.87
N ARG A 354 -5.68 27.89 -10.46
CA ARG A 354 -5.72 27.50 -11.86
C ARG A 354 -5.26 28.72 -12.64
N ILE A 355 -4.09 28.64 -13.26
CA ILE A 355 -3.65 29.67 -14.19
C ILE A 355 -4.46 29.47 -15.47
N TYR A 356 -5.39 30.35 -15.70
CA TYR A 356 -6.11 30.43 -16.96
C TYR A 356 -5.39 31.42 -17.86
N ILE A 357 -4.83 30.92 -18.96
CA ILE A 357 -4.26 31.78 -19.99
C ILE A 357 -5.34 31.97 -21.06
N LEU A 358 -5.96 33.14 -21.05
CA LEU A 358 -6.92 33.53 -22.08
C LEU A 358 -6.17 34.16 -23.26
N THR A 359 -6.11 33.41 -24.35
CA THR A 359 -5.58 33.89 -25.61
C THR A 359 -6.71 34.18 -26.58
N ALA A 360 -6.78 35.39 -27.08
CA ALA A 360 -7.70 35.79 -28.15
C ALA A 360 -7.13 37.01 -28.90
N PRO A 361 -7.62 37.31 -30.08
CA PRO A 361 -7.19 38.49 -30.82
C PRO A 361 -7.31 39.79 -29.99
N VAL A 362 -6.48 40.79 -30.33
CA VAL A 362 -6.54 42.10 -29.70
C VAL A 362 -7.95 42.70 -29.91
N GLN A 363 -8.45 43.40 -28.93
CA GLN A 363 -9.81 44.02 -28.94
C GLN A 363 -11.00 43.07 -28.93
N SER A 364 -10.80 41.80 -28.57
CA SER A 364 -11.89 40.80 -28.46
C SER A 364 -12.71 40.87 -27.15
N GLY A 365 -12.54 41.89 -26.34
CA GLY A 365 -13.25 42.07 -25.06
C GLY A 365 -12.76 41.15 -23.92
N LYS A 366 -11.58 40.54 -24.05
CA LYS A 366 -10.99 39.62 -23.05
C LYS A 366 -10.90 40.22 -21.65
N THR A 367 -10.35 41.43 -21.58
CA THR A 367 -10.12 42.13 -20.31
C THR A 367 -11.44 42.47 -19.62
N THR A 368 -12.42 42.95 -20.38
CA THR A 368 -13.76 43.25 -19.86
C THR A 368 -14.48 41.99 -19.37
N SER A 369 -14.39 40.90 -20.11
CA SER A 369 -14.96 39.60 -19.70
C SER A 369 -14.29 39.06 -18.45
N LEU A 370 -12.99 39.21 -18.29
CA LEU A 370 -12.23 38.79 -17.10
C LEU A 370 -12.55 39.64 -15.90
N VAL A 371 -12.66 40.95 -16.04
CA VAL A 371 -13.05 41.87 -14.98
C VAL A 371 -14.47 41.53 -14.48
N ASN A 372 -15.45 41.44 -15.36
CA ASN A 372 -16.82 41.08 -15.00
C ASN A 372 -16.94 39.70 -14.38
N TRP A 373 -16.06 38.72 -14.74
CA TRP A 373 -16.03 37.42 -14.15
C TRP A 373 -15.36 37.41 -12.78
N SER A 374 -14.31 38.21 -12.58
CA SER A 374 -13.56 38.27 -11.32
C SER A 374 -14.32 39.10 -10.24
N GLU A 375 -15.07 40.10 -10.61
CA GLU A 375 -15.88 40.93 -9.67
C GLU A 375 -16.94 40.12 -8.92
N LYS A 376 -17.39 39.02 -9.49
CA LYS A 376 -18.38 38.10 -8.89
C LYS A 376 -17.77 37.03 -8.00
N ARG A 377 -16.44 37.01 -7.78
CA ARG A 377 -15.72 35.95 -7.09
C ARG A 377 -14.66 36.51 -6.14
N ASN A 378 -14.69 36.01 -4.90
CA ASN A 378 -13.72 36.39 -3.87
C ASN A 378 -12.50 35.46 -3.80
N ASP A 379 -12.43 34.45 -4.70
CA ASP A 379 -11.41 33.39 -4.72
C ASP A 379 -10.44 33.52 -5.90
N VAL A 380 -10.48 34.67 -6.58
CA VAL A 380 -9.67 34.95 -7.78
C VAL A 380 -8.73 36.10 -7.53
N TYR A 381 -7.43 35.87 -7.75
CA TYR A 381 -6.41 36.91 -7.67
C TYR A 381 -5.57 36.83 -8.96
N GLY A 382 -5.23 37.95 -9.54
CA GLY A 382 -4.43 37.99 -10.75
C GLY A 382 -3.98 39.37 -11.17
N ILE A 383 -3.04 39.43 -12.08
CA ILE A 383 -2.59 40.67 -12.73
C ILE A 383 -3.18 40.69 -14.15
N LEU A 384 -3.93 41.72 -14.47
CA LEU A 384 -4.39 42.02 -15.81
C LEU A 384 -3.32 42.89 -16.47
N THR A 385 -2.62 42.34 -17.47
CA THR A 385 -1.75 43.14 -18.34
C THR A 385 -2.58 43.65 -19.52
N PRO A 386 -2.54 44.94 -19.83
CA PRO A 386 -3.28 45.54 -20.94
C PRO A 386 -2.87 44.97 -22.30
#